data_728d4561f3b44d45fadf6d56e71a24bc
#
_entry.id   728d4561f3b44d45fadf6d56e71a24bc
#
_cell.length_a   1.000
_cell.length_b   1.000
_cell.length_c   1.000
_cell.angle_alpha   90.00
_cell.angle_beta   90.00
_cell.angle_gamma   90.00
#
_symmetry.space_group_name_H-M   'P 1'
#
loop_
_entity.id
_entity.type
_entity.pdbx_description
1 polymer ?
#
loop_
_entity_poly.entity_id
_entity_poly.type
_entity_poly.pdbx_seq_one_letter_code
_entity_poly.pdbx_strand_id
1 'polypeptide(L)'
;MSDKDPLSYQKQHRPRRDFETRAAYLENELLIMKPKRWRINLPIRDYRFEFEDLVPALAATIGKIVMVAAVAAAFAGPLGLSNEFVVENVRFEMLIAAVLFVILFSGLINPRANLAGTHGPMIPLIPLIVASGGHPLALGLLVAFFGLLLSISKGGSKLMALTSEGVRGGLLIYLGAIGLISQISALNSWAKGFDMAYIAFAVILSTIIMYALLARLEMRWLSIPLGSGIAFIIALALGAPFEFVTSPGMPHLSPAYWWGETTGWQMGWPQLHHFISSAPFAVLAVAMWSPDFMGHRVFQELNYPKKATKVLMNVDDTMGIAAVRQAVGSVLGGGNLTSSWGTYMIPAAIAKRPIPAGAILTGVMCIVAAIWGYPMDLAVWDPVLRVALIVGVFMPLLEAGMQMTRDTTSSQSAGIVVFASAFVNPVFGWSLTMLLDNLGLIGDKERGKTLRRTDRWVIPGVTFLVLLAIMATVGMLPGIPGLIAH
;
A
#
# COMPACT_ATOMS: atom_id res chain seq x y z
N MET A 1 22.59 29.93 -2.36
CA MET A 1 23.97 29.43 -2.46
C MET A 1 23.96 28.23 -3.38
N SER A 2 24.62 28.34 -4.54
CA SER A 2 24.76 27.29 -5.54
C SER A 2 25.57 26.13 -4.92
N ASP A 3 24.95 24.98 -4.73
CA ASP A 3 25.61 23.75 -4.30
C ASP A 3 26.44 23.22 -5.50
N LYS A 4 27.57 23.88 -5.75
CA LYS A 4 28.58 23.37 -6.68
C LYS A 4 29.28 22.20 -5.99
N ASP A 5 28.65 21.06 -6.03
CA ASP A 5 29.22 19.82 -5.52
C ASP A 5 30.39 19.39 -6.45
N PRO A 6 31.64 19.45 -5.98
CA PRO A 6 32.82 19.54 -6.85
C PRO A 6 33.13 18.31 -7.67
N LEU A 7 32.48 17.15 -7.38
CA LEU A 7 32.72 15.91 -8.14
C LEU A 7 31.39 15.23 -8.48
N SER A 8 31.15 15.00 -9.77
CA SER A 8 30.01 14.18 -10.24
C SER A 8 30.18 12.72 -9.82
N TYR A 9 29.05 11.97 -9.73
CA TYR A 9 29.05 10.53 -9.48
C TYR A 9 30.06 9.80 -10.39
N GLN A 10 30.05 10.10 -11.68
CA GLN A 10 30.95 9.47 -12.67
C GLN A 10 32.43 9.68 -12.36
N LYS A 11 32.83 10.84 -11.82
CA LYS A 11 34.24 11.11 -11.44
C LYS A 11 34.63 10.43 -10.14
N GLN A 12 33.69 10.11 -9.26
CA GLN A 12 33.94 9.45 -7.98
C GLN A 12 33.78 7.92 -8.08
N HIS A 13 33.17 7.43 -9.15
CA HIS A 13 32.95 6.00 -9.34
C HIS A 13 34.28 5.28 -9.50
N ARG A 14 34.45 4.18 -8.74
CA ARG A 14 35.56 3.26 -8.81
C ARG A 14 35.05 1.89 -9.28
N PRO A 15 35.78 1.19 -10.15
CA PRO A 15 35.37 -0.13 -10.61
C PRO A 15 35.38 -1.13 -9.45
N ARG A 16 34.57 -2.19 -9.55
CA ARG A 16 34.43 -3.23 -8.51
C ARG A 16 35.78 -3.83 -8.08
N ARG A 17 36.71 -3.98 -9.02
CA ARG A 17 38.07 -4.55 -8.78
C ARG A 17 38.91 -3.77 -7.77
N ASP A 18 38.57 -2.48 -7.51
CA ASP A 18 39.30 -1.62 -6.57
C ASP A 18 38.86 -1.86 -5.11
N PHE A 19 37.94 -2.79 -4.87
CA PHE A 19 37.38 -3.11 -3.56
C PHE A 19 37.61 -4.60 -3.22
N GLU A 20 37.97 -4.87 -1.99
CA GLU A 20 38.19 -6.24 -1.50
C GLU A 20 36.89 -7.07 -1.52
N THR A 21 35.77 -6.48 -1.13
CA THR A 21 34.51 -7.18 -1.05
C THR A 21 33.41 -6.51 -1.89
N ARG A 22 32.41 -7.28 -2.31
CA ARG A 22 31.22 -6.76 -2.99
C ARG A 22 30.46 -5.78 -2.10
N ALA A 23 30.35 -6.08 -0.81
CA ALA A 23 29.69 -5.20 0.16
C ALA A 23 30.35 -3.84 0.28
N ALA A 24 31.69 -3.77 0.33
CA ALA A 24 32.44 -2.51 0.37
C ALA A 24 32.22 -1.67 -0.90
N TYR A 25 32.16 -2.32 -2.06
CA TYR A 25 31.85 -1.65 -3.32
C TYR A 25 30.43 -1.04 -3.28
N LEU A 26 29.41 -1.82 -2.91
CA LEU A 26 28.03 -1.34 -2.85
C LEU A 26 27.84 -0.21 -1.82
N GLU A 27 28.52 -0.31 -0.69
CA GLU A 27 28.51 0.78 0.31
C GLU A 27 29.14 2.06 -0.24
N ASN A 28 30.26 1.96 -0.97
CA ASN A 28 30.86 3.11 -1.64
C ASN A 28 29.91 3.71 -2.68
N GLU A 29 29.26 2.90 -3.51
CA GLU A 29 28.26 3.36 -4.49
C GLU A 29 27.13 4.16 -3.80
N LEU A 30 26.63 3.66 -2.67
CA LEU A 30 25.59 4.32 -1.89
C LEU A 30 26.04 5.69 -1.33
N LEU A 31 27.32 5.80 -0.93
CA LEU A 31 27.89 7.03 -0.36
C LEU A 31 28.18 8.10 -1.42
N ILE A 32 28.65 7.71 -2.60
CA ILE A 32 28.97 8.65 -3.68
C ILE A 32 27.75 9.13 -4.46
N MET A 33 26.66 8.36 -4.44
CA MET A 33 25.42 8.67 -5.13
C MET A 33 24.74 9.89 -4.49
N LYS A 34 24.38 10.87 -5.34
CA LYS A 34 23.76 12.12 -4.93
C LYS A 34 22.55 12.40 -5.83
N PRO A 35 21.44 11.64 -5.67
CA PRO A 35 20.26 11.79 -6.50
C PRO A 35 19.69 13.22 -6.37
N LYS A 36 19.44 13.85 -7.52
CA LYS A 36 18.92 15.21 -7.61
C LYS A 36 17.40 15.19 -7.53
N ARG A 37 16.83 15.96 -6.62
CA ARG A 37 15.39 16.18 -6.51
C ARG A 37 14.90 17.09 -7.62
N TRP A 38 13.82 16.72 -8.29
CA TRP A 38 13.17 17.51 -9.36
C TRP A 38 14.11 17.89 -10.50
N ARG A 39 15.04 17.00 -10.82
CA ARG A 39 15.97 17.10 -11.95
C ARG A 39 16.22 15.74 -12.54
N ILE A 40 16.52 15.69 -13.83
CA ILE A 40 16.77 14.43 -14.54
C ILE A 40 18.04 13.74 -14.01
N ASN A 41 17.87 12.52 -13.57
CA ASN A 41 18.94 11.59 -13.17
C ASN A 41 19.03 10.47 -14.19
N LEU A 42 20.21 10.22 -14.73
CA LEU A 42 20.42 9.24 -15.79
C LEU A 42 21.37 8.14 -15.34
N PRO A 43 21.14 6.89 -15.81
CA PRO A 43 22.11 5.81 -15.64
C PRO A 43 23.50 6.22 -16.11
N ILE A 44 24.54 5.65 -15.51
CA ILE A 44 25.96 5.91 -15.77
C ILE A 44 26.41 7.30 -15.31
N ARG A 45 25.64 8.34 -15.57
CA ARG A 45 25.95 9.70 -15.17
C ARG A 45 25.76 9.97 -13.67
N ASP A 46 24.65 9.48 -13.10
CA ASP A 46 24.23 9.79 -11.73
C ASP A 46 24.16 8.54 -10.84
N TYR A 47 24.03 7.34 -11.43
CA TYR A 47 23.98 6.02 -10.76
C TYR A 47 24.26 4.90 -11.76
N ARG A 48 24.40 3.65 -11.26
CA ARG A 48 24.57 2.45 -12.09
C ARG A 48 23.57 1.37 -11.69
N PHE A 49 23.27 0.49 -12.64
CA PHE A 49 22.57 -0.76 -12.38
C PHE A 49 23.55 -1.78 -11.81
N GLU A 50 23.12 -2.50 -10.79
CA GLU A 50 23.84 -3.57 -10.17
C GLU A 50 22.94 -4.80 -10.06
N PHE A 51 23.54 -5.99 -9.95
CA PHE A 51 22.75 -7.22 -9.86
C PHE A 51 21.79 -7.21 -8.66
N GLU A 52 22.19 -6.56 -7.57
CA GLU A 52 21.39 -6.41 -6.35
C GLU A 52 20.14 -5.55 -6.53
N ASP A 53 20.01 -4.82 -7.63
CA ASP A 53 18.79 -4.08 -7.97
C ASP A 53 17.68 -5.02 -8.49
N LEU A 54 18.03 -6.21 -9.02
CA LEU A 54 17.06 -7.15 -9.57
C LEU A 54 16.13 -7.74 -8.50
N VAL A 55 16.64 -8.05 -7.32
CA VAL A 55 15.84 -8.66 -6.24
C VAL A 55 14.71 -7.73 -5.78
N PRO A 56 14.98 -6.45 -5.42
CA PRO A 56 13.93 -5.50 -5.10
C PRO A 56 12.95 -5.27 -6.26
N ALA A 57 13.45 -5.18 -7.50
CA ALA A 57 12.62 -4.95 -8.68
C ALA A 57 11.66 -6.12 -8.96
N LEU A 58 12.13 -7.35 -8.84
CA LEU A 58 11.31 -8.55 -8.99
C LEU A 58 10.25 -8.64 -7.87
N ALA A 59 10.67 -8.45 -6.62
CA ALA A 59 9.77 -8.45 -5.48
C ALA A 59 8.70 -7.35 -5.62
N ALA A 60 9.10 -6.16 -6.09
CA ALA A 60 8.18 -5.05 -6.35
C ALA A 60 7.17 -5.39 -7.45
N THR A 61 7.60 -5.99 -8.54
CA THR A 61 6.73 -6.34 -9.68
C THR A 61 5.69 -7.39 -9.26
N ILE A 62 6.13 -8.48 -8.64
CA ILE A 62 5.23 -9.54 -8.14
C ILE A 62 4.25 -8.94 -7.11
N GLY A 63 4.78 -8.21 -6.13
CA GLY A 63 3.95 -7.58 -5.09
C GLY A 63 2.94 -6.60 -5.68
N LYS A 64 3.28 -5.85 -6.72
CA LYS A 64 2.35 -4.92 -7.38
C LYS A 64 1.22 -5.65 -8.09
N ILE A 65 1.52 -6.70 -8.87
CA ILE A 65 0.51 -7.52 -9.55
C ILE A 65 -0.51 -8.03 -8.51
N VAL A 66 -0.03 -8.67 -7.45
CA VAL A 66 -0.86 -9.24 -6.39
C VAL A 66 -1.73 -8.17 -5.72
N MET A 67 -1.13 -7.05 -5.35
CA MET A 67 -1.84 -6.01 -4.60
C MET A 67 -2.90 -5.30 -5.45
N VAL A 68 -2.61 -5.03 -6.71
CA VAL A 68 -3.59 -4.42 -7.62
C VAL A 68 -4.71 -5.39 -7.95
N ALA A 69 -4.38 -6.67 -8.17
CA ALA A 69 -5.38 -7.72 -8.39
C ALA A 69 -6.33 -7.84 -7.18
N ALA A 70 -5.79 -7.76 -5.96
CA ALA A 70 -6.59 -7.80 -4.76
C ALA A 70 -7.57 -6.62 -4.64
N VAL A 71 -7.12 -5.40 -4.97
CA VAL A 71 -7.99 -4.21 -4.98
C VAL A 71 -9.08 -4.36 -6.05
N ALA A 72 -8.70 -4.71 -7.28
CA ALA A 72 -9.65 -4.89 -8.38
C ALA A 72 -10.68 -5.97 -8.06
N ALA A 73 -10.25 -7.13 -7.53
CA ALA A 73 -11.15 -8.21 -7.13
C ALA A 73 -12.05 -7.83 -5.95
N ALA A 74 -11.55 -7.05 -4.98
CA ALA A 74 -12.34 -6.58 -3.85
C ALA A 74 -13.46 -5.62 -4.27
N PHE A 75 -13.28 -4.85 -5.32
CA PHE A 75 -14.34 -4.07 -5.95
C PHE A 75 -15.23 -4.91 -6.85
N ALA A 76 -14.63 -5.79 -7.68
CA ALA A 76 -15.35 -6.57 -8.67
C ALA A 76 -16.45 -7.43 -8.04
N GLY A 77 -16.18 -8.09 -6.91
CA GLY A 77 -17.16 -8.94 -6.23
C GLY A 77 -18.47 -8.21 -5.88
N PRO A 78 -18.44 -7.15 -5.05
CA PRO A 78 -19.62 -6.38 -4.70
C PRO A 78 -20.31 -5.68 -5.88
N LEU A 79 -19.55 -5.31 -6.92
CA LEU A 79 -20.07 -4.64 -8.12
C LEU A 79 -20.54 -5.62 -9.21
N GLY A 80 -20.35 -6.94 -9.02
CA GLY A 80 -20.73 -7.96 -10.01
C GLY A 80 -19.90 -7.92 -11.28
N LEU A 81 -18.66 -7.39 -11.23
CA LEU A 81 -17.79 -7.29 -12.41
C LEU A 81 -17.07 -8.61 -12.69
N SER A 82 -16.73 -8.85 -13.95
CA SER A 82 -16.13 -10.09 -14.41
C SER A 82 -14.65 -10.24 -14.05
N ASN A 83 -14.12 -11.46 -14.22
CA ASN A 83 -12.68 -11.73 -14.06
C ASN A 83 -11.84 -11.00 -15.11
N GLU A 84 -12.35 -10.84 -16.33
CA GLU A 84 -11.71 -10.08 -17.41
C GLU A 84 -11.51 -8.62 -17.02
N PHE A 85 -12.49 -8.01 -16.32
CA PHE A 85 -12.34 -6.68 -15.76
C PHE A 85 -11.14 -6.62 -14.79
N VAL A 86 -11.01 -7.59 -13.88
CA VAL A 86 -9.90 -7.62 -12.91
C VAL A 86 -8.56 -7.69 -13.63
N VAL A 87 -8.42 -8.61 -14.60
CA VAL A 87 -7.18 -8.77 -15.39
C VAL A 87 -6.84 -7.49 -16.14
N GLU A 88 -7.82 -6.90 -16.81
CA GLU A 88 -7.60 -5.69 -17.60
C GLU A 88 -7.26 -4.48 -16.72
N ASN A 89 -7.91 -4.33 -15.56
CA ASN A 89 -7.60 -3.26 -14.62
C ASN A 89 -6.20 -3.41 -14.00
N VAL A 90 -5.76 -4.64 -13.73
CA VAL A 90 -4.39 -4.91 -13.27
C VAL A 90 -3.37 -4.52 -14.34
N ARG A 91 -3.59 -4.91 -15.61
CA ARG A 91 -2.70 -4.55 -16.73
C ARG A 91 -2.61 -3.04 -16.91
N PHE A 92 -3.76 -2.37 -16.89
CA PHE A 92 -3.83 -0.91 -16.94
C PHE A 92 -3.03 -0.26 -15.82
N GLU A 93 -3.25 -0.66 -14.56
CA GLU A 93 -2.56 -0.14 -13.39
C GLU A 93 -1.05 -0.41 -13.43
N MET A 94 -0.63 -1.59 -13.90
CA MET A 94 0.77 -1.92 -14.06
C MET A 94 1.44 -1.00 -15.09
N LEU A 95 0.81 -0.76 -16.24
CA LEU A 95 1.35 0.10 -17.29
C LEU A 95 1.42 1.56 -16.86
N ILE A 96 0.31 2.13 -16.38
CA ILE A 96 0.23 3.55 -15.99
C ILE A 96 1.15 3.86 -14.81
N ALA A 97 1.14 3.03 -13.77
CA ALA A 97 2.02 3.24 -12.63
C ALA A 97 3.49 3.13 -13.04
N ALA A 98 3.84 2.16 -13.87
CA ALA A 98 5.21 1.95 -14.30
C ALA A 98 5.76 3.12 -15.13
N VAL A 99 5.03 3.55 -16.15
CA VAL A 99 5.50 4.61 -17.07
C VAL A 99 5.56 5.95 -16.35
N LEU A 100 4.41 6.41 -15.80
CA LEU A 100 4.29 7.77 -15.31
C LEU A 100 4.98 7.97 -13.95
N PHE A 101 4.91 7.02 -13.04
CA PHE A 101 5.30 7.27 -11.66
C PHE A 101 6.57 6.53 -11.25
N VAL A 102 6.77 5.30 -11.70
CA VAL A 102 7.95 4.53 -11.31
C VAL A 102 9.16 4.94 -12.15
N ILE A 103 9.06 4.89 -13.47
CA ILE A 103 10.18 5.28 -14.35
C ILE A 103 10.37 6.80 -14.34
N LEU A 104 9.33 7.56 -14.69
CA LEU A 104 9.48 9.00 -14.87
C LEU A 104 9.77 9.71 -13.55
N PHE A 105 8.94 9.53 -12.51
CA PHE A 105 9.17 10.25 -11.24
C PHE A 105 10.25 9.61 -10.39
N SER A 106 10.06 8.40 -9.88
CA SER A 106 11.00 7.80 -8.93
C SER A 106 12.32 7.35 -9.58
N GLY A 107 12.31 6.96 -10.86
CA GLY A 107 13.53 6.60 -11.59
C GLY A 107 14.34 7.80 -12.08
N LEU A 108 13.67 8.79 -12.70
CA LEU A 108 14.36 9.86 -13.42
C LEU A 108 14.28 11.23 -12.74
N ILE A 109 13.08 11.71 -12.35
CA ILE A 109 12.89 13.11 -11.94
C ILE A 109 13.19 13.32 -10.44
N ASN A 110 12.71 12.42 -9.58
CA ASN A 110 12.92 12.52 -8.13
C ASN A 110 13.26 11.15 -7.51
N PRO A 111 14.48 10.65 -7.66
CA PRO A 111 14.92 9.37 -7.11
C PRO A 111 14.93 9.30 -5.57
N ARG A 112 14.54 10.37 -4.88
CA ARG A 112 14.35 10.40 -3.43
C ARG A 112 12.88 10.22 -3.04
N ALA A 113 11.98 10.07 -4.00
CA ALA A 113 10.61 9.71 -3.72
C ALA A 113 10.44 8.19 -3.90
N ASN A 114 9.85 7.55 -2.89
CA ASN A 114 9.50 6.13 -2.98
C ASN A 114 8.54 5.87 -4.15
N LEU A 115 8.54 4.64 -4.65
CA LEU A 115 7.57 4.19 -5.63
C LEU A 115 6.17 4.24 -5.03
N ALA A 116 5.22 4.83 -5.76
CA ALA A 116 3.83 4.90 -5.33
C ALA A 116 3.15 3.54 -5.51
N GLY A 117 2.94 2.84 -4.40
CA GLY A 117 2.42 1.47 -4.32
C GLY A 117 0.90 1.38 -4.20
N THR A 118 0.44 0.35 -3.50
CA THR A 118 -0.97 0.04 -3.25
C THR A 118 -1.25 0.02 -1.76
N HIS A 119 -2.36 0.60 -1.35
CA HIS A 119 -2.76 0.72 0.05
C HIS A 119 -3.46 -0.55 0.56
N GLY A 120 -2.66 -1.56 0.89
CA GLY A 120 -3.14 -2.86 1.37
C GLY A 120 -4.13 -2.82 2.52
N PRO A 121 -3.94 -1.98 3.57
CA PRO A 121 -4.88 -1.87 4.69
C PRO A 121 -6.31 -1.48 4.31
N MET A 122 -6.52 -0.87 3.14
CA MET A 122 -7.85 -0.49 2.66
C MET A 122 -8.60 -1.65 1.98
N ILE A 123 -7.94 -2.72 1.56
CA ILE A 123 -8.56 -3.82 0.84
C ILE A 123 -9.76 -4.43 1.59
N PRO A 124 -9.68 -4.74 2.90
CA PRO A 124 -10.81 -5.29 3.64
C PRO A 124 -12.00 -4.35 3.77
N LEU A 125 -11.80 -3.04 3.53
CA LEU A 125 -12.83 -2.03 3.63
C LEU A 125 -13.58 -1.79 2.31
N ILE A 126 -13.05 -2.28 1.19
CA ILE A 126 -13.65 -2.05 -0.13
C ILE A 126 -15.11 -2.53 -0.20
N PRO A 127 -15.49 -3.71 0.29
CA PRO A 127 -16.90 -4.12 0.31
C PRO A 127 -17.80 -3.13 1.09
N LEU A 128 -17.32 -2.61 2.20
CA LEU A 128 -18.04 -1.59 2.98
C LEU A 128 -18.14 -0.26 2.24
N ILE A 129 -17.07 0.14 1.53
CA ILE A 129 -17.07 1.35 0.69
C ILE A 129 -18.15 1.25 -0.39
N VAL A 130 -18.21 0.13 -1.10
CA VAL A 130 -19.22 -0.12 -2.14
C VAL A 130 -20.63 -0.16 -1.53
N ALA A 131 -20.83 -0.89 -0.43
CA ALA A 131 -22.11 -0.98 0.26
C ALA A 131 -22.63 0.36 0.79
N SER A 132 -21.73 1.31 1.02
CA SER A 132 -22.09 2.69 1.44
C SER A 132 -22.31 3.64 0.26
N GLY A 133 -22.40 3.15 -0.98
CA GLY A 133 -22.53 3.97 -2.18
C GLY A 133 -21.24 4.68 -2.59
N GLY A 134 -20.09 4.18 -2.16
CA GLY A 134 -18.79 4.72 -2.56
C GLY A 134 -18.45 4.37 -4.00
N HIS A 135 -17.70 5.26 -4.68
CA HIS A 135 -17.30 5.12 -6.07
C HIS A 135 -15.77 5.15 -6.18
N PRO A 136 -15.11 4.22 -6.91
CA PRO A 136 -13.65 4.15 -7.00
C PRO A 136 -12.99 5.46 -7.43
N LEU A 137 -13.53 6.16 -8.43
CA LEU A 137 -13.02 7.45 -8.88
C LEU A 137 -13.19 8.54 -7.81
N ALA A 138 -14.37 8.64 -7.19
CA ALA A 138 -14.62 9.63 -6.14
C ALA A 138 -13.68 9.41 -4.94
N LEU A 139 -13.53 8.17 -4.51
CA LEU A 139 -12.60 7.78 -3.45
C LEU A 139 -11.17 8.16 -3.81
N GLY A 140 -10.73 7.81 -5.03
CA GLY A 140 -9.38 8.12 -5.49
C GLY A 140 -9.08 9.61 -5.56
N LEU A 141 -10.02 10.42 -6.05
CA LEU A 141 -9.88 11.88 -6.11
C LEU A 141 -9.84 12.51 -4.71
N LEU A 142 -10.64 12.02 -3.77
CA LEU A 142 -10.62 12.49 -2.38
C LEU A 142 -9.31 12.09 -1.67
N VAL A 143 -8.82 10.87 -1.88
CA VAL A 143 -7.50 10.45 -1.35
C VAL A 143 -6.40 11.33 -1.92
N ALA A 144 -6.45 11.64 -3.22
CA ALA A 144 -5.49 12.54 -3.85
C ALA A 144 -5.55 13.95 -3.25
N PHE A 145 -6.75 14.48 -3.08
CA PHE A 145 -6.98 15.81 -2.51
C PHE A 145 -6.43 15.91 -1.08
N PHE A 146 -6.85 15.03 -0.18
CA PHE A 146 -6.39 15.03 1.21
C PHE A 146 -4.89 14.70 1.31
N GLY A 147 -4.39 13.80 0.49
CA GLY A 147 -2.96 13.47 0.43
C GLY A 147 -2.11 14.64 -0.04
N LEU A 148 -2.58 15.40 -1.04
CA LEU A 148 -1.89 16.61 -1.51
C LEU A 148 -1.88 17.71 -0.43
N LEU A 149 -3.00 17.92 0.26
CA LEU A 149 -3.07 18.83 1.39
C LEU A 149 -2.07 18.44 2.49
N LEU A 150 -1.99 17.15 2.82
CA LEU A 150 -1.05 16.65 3.82
C LEU A 150 0.41 16.88 3.40
N SER A 151 0.74 16.64 2.12
CA SER A 151 2.08 16.85 1.57
C SER A 151 2.48 18.32 1.57
N ILE A 152 1.63 19.23 1.06
CA ILE A 152 1.89 20.67 0.96
C ILE A 152 2.00 21.31 2.36
N SER A 153 1.11 20.94 3.27
CA SER A 153 1.11 21.46 4.63
C SER A 153 2.23 20.89 5.50
N LYS A 154 2.97 19.89 5.01
CA LYS A 154 3.93 19.07 5.80
C LYS A 154 3.26 18.51 7.07
N GLY A 155 2.00 18.18 6.95
CA GLY A 155 1.13 17.77 8.05
C GLY A 155 1.37 16.35 8.57
N GLY A 156 2.22 15.56 7.93
CA GLY A 156 2.47 14.18 8.29
C GLY A 156 2.93 13.98 9.73
N SER A 157 3.89 14.79 10.19
CA SER A 157 4.37 14.75 11.57
C SER A 157 3.30 15.17 12.59
N LYS A 158 2.46 16.14 12.22
CA LYS A 158 1.34 16.58 13.07
C LYS A 158 0.27 15.49 13.17
N LEU A 159 -0.06 14.85 12.07
CA LEU A 159 -1.01 13.72 12.06
C LEU A 159 -0.49 12.54 12.90
N MET A 160 0.81 12.25 12.83
CA MET A 160 1.47 11.27 13.71
C MET A 160 1.36 11.65 15.19
N ALA A 161 1.52 12.93 15.52
CA ALA A 161 1.40 13.41 16.89
C ALA A 161 -0.05 13.36 17.40
N LEU A 162 -1.04 13.61 16.55
CA LEU A 162 -2.47 13.54 16.89
C LEU A 162 -2.96 12.09 17.09
N THR A 163 -2.37 11.13 16.39
CA THR A 163 -2.76 9.73 16.45
C THR A 163 -1.71 8.94 17.24
N SER A 164 -1.99 8.61 18.50
CA SER A 164 -1.06 7.89 19.38
C SER A 164 -0.71 6.49 18.85
N GLU A 165 0.32 5.88 19.43
CA GLU A 165 0.71 4.50 19.07
C GLU A 165 -0.41 3.51 19.37
N GLY A 166 -1.15 3.67 20.47
CA GLY A 166 -2.29 2.84 20.80
C GLY A 166 -3.40 2.92 19.78
N VAL A 167 -3.76 4.14 19.33
CA VAL A 167 -4.78 4.33 18.30
C VAL A 167 -4.37 3.72 16.97
N ARG A 168 -3.13 3.95 16.54
CA ARG A 168 -2.58 3.36 15.30
C ARG A 168 -2.48 1.85 15.40
N GLY A 169 -1.91 1.35 16.50
CA GLY A 169 -1.77 -0.08 16.75
C GLY A 169 -3.11 -0.82 16.76
N GLY A 170 -4.12 -0.27 17.43
CA GLY A 170 -5.47 -0.83 17.44
C GLY A 170 -6.11 -0.88 16.06
N LEU A 171 -5.94 0.17 15.24
CA LEU A 171 -6.41 0.18 13.85
C LEU A 171 -5.72 -0.90 13.02
N LEU A 172 -4.40 -1.03 13.13
CA LEU A 172 -3.62 -2.05 12.41
C LEU A 172 -4.00 -3.47 12.85
N ILE A 173 -4.22 -3.70 14.16
CA ILE A 173 -4.72 -4.99 14.69
C ILE A 173 -6.06 -5.32 14.07
N TYR A 174 -7.00 -4.38 14.09
CA TYR A 174 -8.34 -4.60 13.55
C TYR A 174 -8.29 -4.93 12.05
N LEU A 175 -7.62 -4.07 11.24
CA LEU A 175 -7.53 -4.27 9.80
C LEU A 175 -6.75 -5.55 9.42
N GLY A 176 -5.69 -5.86 10.16
CA GLY A 176 -4.95 -7.11 10.01
C GLY A 176 -5.82 -8.33 10.28
N ALA A 177 -6.57 -8.33 11.40
CA ALA A 177 -7.42 -9.44 11.79
C ALA A 177 -8.59 -9.67 10.80
N ILE A 178 -9.35 -8.62 10.46
CA ILE A 178 -10.46 -8.78 9.49
C ILE A 178 -9.95 -9.16 8.10
N GLY A 179 -8.78 -8.63 7.69
CA GLY A 179 -8.15 -9.01 6.44
C GLY A 179 -7.75 -10.47 6.41
N LEU A 180 -7.11 -10.98 7.46
CA LEU A 180 -6.77 -12.42 7.58
C LEU A 180 -8.03 -13.30 7.49
N ILE A 181 -9.05 -12.99 8.29
CA ILE A 181 -10.30 -13.74 8.29
C ILE A 181 -10.95 -13.74 6.91
N SER A 182 -10.97 -12.58 6.25
CA SER A 182 -11.52 -12.42 4.90
C SER A 182 -10.78 -13.27 3.88
N GLN A 183 -9.43 -13.26 3.88
CA GLN A 183 -8.65 -14.04 2.90
C GLN A 183 -8.75 -15.55 3.14
N ILE A 184 -8.75 -16.00 4.40
CA ILE A 184 -8.95 -17.40 4.75
C ILE A 184 -10.35 -17.86 4.34
N SER A 185 -11.37 -17.05 4.60
CA SER A 185 -12.76 -17.34 4.21
C SER A 185 -12.91 -17.43 2.69
N ALA A 186 -12.30 -16.49 1.95
CA ALA A 186 -12.31 -16.48 0.49
C ALA A 186 -11.60 -17.72 -0.09
N LEU A 187 -10.44 -18.10 0.46
CA LEU A 187 -9.73 -19.32 0.04
C LEU A 187 -10.54 -20.58 0.29
N ASN A 188 -11.23 -20.67 1.45
CA ASN A 188 -12.12 -21.77 1.75
C ASN A 188 -13.32 -21.82 0.78
N SER A 189 -13.89 -20.67 0.43
CA SER A 189 -15.00 -20.58 -0.53
C SER A 189 -14.57 -21.02 -1.92
N TRP A 190 -13.39 -20.57 -2.36
CA TRP A 190 -12.80 -21.01 -3.62
C TRP A 190 -12.62 -22.53 -3.66
N ALA A 191 -11.98 -23.11 -2.64
CA ALA A 191 -11.72 -24.56 -2.57
C ALA A 191 -13.03 -25.39 -2.57
N LYS A 192 -14.07 -24.91 -1.89
CA LYS A 192 -15.39 -25.54 -1.90
C LYS A 192 -16.06 -25.49 -3.28
N GLY A 193 -15.84 -24.43 -4.04
CA GLY A 193 -16.37 -24.31 -5.41
C GLY A 193 -15.88 -25.42 -6.36
N PHE A 194 -14.74 -26.05 -6.05
CA PHE A 194 -14.15 -27.17 -6.79
C PHE A 194 -14.28 -28.51 -6.05
N ASP A 195 -15.00 -28.56 -4.93
CA ASP A 195 -15.10 -29.74 -4.04
C ASP A 195 -13.72 -30.20 -3.49
N MET A 196 -12.79 -29.28 -3.30
CA MET A 196 -11.39 -29.52 -2.92
C MET A 196 -11.01 -28.77 -1.62
N ALA A 197 -11.87 -28.82 -0.60
CA ALA A 197 -11.64 -28.09 0.67
C ALA A 197 -10.27 -28.40 1.32
N TYR A 198 -9.69 -29.58 1.09
CA TYR A 198 -8.37 -29.98 1.58
C TYR A 198 -7.24 -29.13 1.02
N ILE A 199 -7.40 -28.52 -0.18
CA ILE A 199 -6.40 -27.64 -0.77
C ILE A 199 -6.25 -26.38 0.08
N ALA A 200 -7.35 -25.77 0.50
CA ALA A 200 -7.31 -24.58 1.36
C ALA A 200 -6.59 -24.87 2.68
N PHE A 201 -6.87 -26.02 3.31
CA PHE A 201 -6.17 -26.42 4.52
C PHE A 201 -4.66 -26.60 4.30
N ALA A 202 -4.26 -27.32 3.24
CA ALA A 202 -2.85 -27.55 2.92
C ALA A 202 -2.09 -26.24 2.62
N VAL A 203 -2.73 -25.33 1.87
CA VAL A 203 -2.16 -24.02 1.56
C VAL A 203 -2.00 -23.16 2.82
N ILE A 204 -3.02 -23.10 3.69
CA ILE A 204 -2.93 -22.32 4.93
C ILE A 204 -1.86 -22.90 5.87
N LEU A 205 -1.85 -24.21 6.07
CA LEU A 205 -0.87 -24.86 6.94
C LEU A 205 0.57 -24.63 6.46
N SER A 206 0.83 -24.82 5.18
CA SER A 206 2.16 -24.57 4.59
C SER A 206 2.56 -23.09 4.68
N THR A 207 1.60 -22.18 4.52
CA THR A 207 1.82 -20.73 4.68
C THR A 207 2.23 -20.38 6.10
N ILE A 208 1.58 -20.94 7.11
CA ILE A 208 1.93 -20.72 8.53
C ILE A 208 3.34 -21.23 8.81
N ILE A 209 3.66 -22.45 8.38
CA ILE A 209 4.98 -23.06 8.58
C ILE A 209 6.07 -22.22 7.87
N MET A 210 5.86 -21.88 6.60
CA MET A 210 6.80 -21.07 5.82
C MET A 210 7.03 -19.70 6.48
N TYR A 211 5.95 -19.01 6.88
CA TYR A 211 6.05 -17.70 7.52
C TYR A 211 6.83 -17.76 8.84
N ALA A 212 6.59 -18.79 9.67
CA ALA A 212 7.32 -19.02 10.91
C ALA A 212 8.80 -19.31 10.68
N LEU A 213 9.14 -20.12 9.67
CA LEU A 213 10.51 -20.42 9.29
C LEU A 213 11.25 -19.17 8.81
N LEU A 214 10.64 -18.39 7.91
CA LEU A 214 11.22 -17.14 7.41
C LEU A 214 11.37 -16.09 8.53
N ALA A 215 10.47 -16.07 9.49
CA ALA A 215 10.59 -15.23 10.68
C ALA A 215 11.83 -15.59 11.51
N ARG A 216 12.05 -16.89 11.73
CA ARG A 216 13.22 -17.41 12.47
C ARG A 216 14.53 -17.17 11.73
N LEU A 217 14.51 -17.19 10.40
CA LEU A 217 15.69 -16.96 9.53
C LEU A 217 15.94 -15.47 9.25
N GLU A 218 15.12 -14.56 9.77
CA GLU A 218 15.16 -13.10 9.49
C GLU A 218 14.98 -12.77 7.99
N MET A 219 14.30 -13.65 7.24
CA MET A 219 14.09 -13.57 5.79
C MET A 219 12.63 -13.26 5.43
N ARG A 220 11.87 -12.59 6.28
CA ARG A 220 10.44 -12.28 6.06
C ARG A 220 10.15 -11.52 4.78
N TRP A 221 11.12 -10.80 4.23
CA TRP A 221 11.00 -10.11 2.95
C TRP A 221 10.76 -11.05 1.76
N LEU A 222 11.07 -12.34 1.91
CA LEU A 222 10.76 -13.40 0.94
C LEU A 222 9.35 -13.99 1.08
N SER A 223 8.56 -13.59 2.09
CA SER A 223 7.27 -14.22 2.39
C SER A 223 6.30 -14.17 1.21
N ILE A 224 6.24 -13.06 0.46
CA ILE A 224 5.36 -12.94 -0.69
C ILE A 224 5.78 -13.90 -1.81
N PRO A 225 7.01 -13.82 -2.38
CA PRO A 225 7.37 -14.68 -3.50
C PRO A 225 7.38 -16.17 -3.14
N LEU A 226 7.89 -16.54 -1.96
CA LEU A 226 7.91 -17.96 -1.54
C LEU A 226 6.52 -18.47 -1.16
N GLY A 227 5.74 -17.68 -0.42
CA GLY A 227 4.38 -18.05 -0.05
C GLY A 227 3.48 -18.22 -1.27
N SER A 228 3.54 -17.30 -2.21
CA SER A 228 2.82 -17.39 -3.48
C SER A 228 3.24 -18.61 -4.29
N GLY A 229 4.55 -18.87 -4.41
CA GLY A 229 5.08 -20.04 -5.12
C GLY A 229 4.66 -21.36 -4.48
N ILE A 230 4.74 -21.47 -3.17
CA ILE A 230 4.31 -22.67 -2.43
C ILE A 230 2.79 -22.87 -2.58
N ALA A 231 1.98 -21.83 -2.45
CA ALA A 231 0.54 -21.92 -2.64
C ALA A 231 0.17 -22.41 -4.05
N PHE A 232 0.85 -21.90 -5.07
CA PHE A 232 0.69 -22.34 -6.45
C PHE A 232 1.04 -23.82 -6.64
N ILE A 233 2.22 -24.23 -6.16
CA ILE A 233 2.69 -25.63 -6.28
C ILE A 233 1.73 -26.59 -5.55
N ILE A 234 1.29 -26.26 -4.34
CA ILE A 234 0.37 -27.10 -3.57
C ILE A 234 -0.98 -27.19 -4.28
N ALA A 235 -1.52 -26.08 -4.75
CA ALA A 235 -2.79 -26.08 -5.46
C ALA A 235 -2.74 -26.99 -6.70
N LEU A 236 -1.68 -26.87 -7.52
CA LEU A 236 -1.48 -27.72 -8.69
C LEU A 236 -1.28 -29.19 -8.32
N ALA A 237 -0.42 -29.49 -7.36
CA ALA A 237 -0.11 -30.86 -6.96
C ALA A 237 -1.31 -31.59 -6.38
N LEU A 238 -2.27 -30.86 -5.82
CA LEU A 238 -3.51 -31.40 -5.28
C LEU A 238 -4.68 -31.37 -6.27
N GLY A 239 -4.42 -31.00 -7.53
CA GLY A 239 -5.38 -31.15 -8.62
C GLY A 239 -6.25 -29.93 -8.89
N ALA A 240 -5.88 -28.72 -8.40
CA ALA A 240 -6.58 -27.50 -8.78
C ALA A 240 -6.53 -27.31 -10.32
N PRO A 241 -7.63 -26.91 -10.96
CA PRO A 241 -7.65 -26.69 -12.40
C PRO A 241 -6.67 -25.55 -12.77
N PHE A 242 -5.87 -25.79 -13.80
CA PHE A 242 -4.91 -24.81 -14.30
C PHE A 242 -5.02 -24.66 -15.80
N GLU A 243 -5.36 -23.45 -16.21
CA GLU A 243 -5.32 -23.06 -17.61
C GLU A 243 -4.37 -21.87 -17.78
N PHE A 244 -3.38 -22.04 -18.66
CA PHE A 244 -2.42 -20.97 -18.94
C PHE A 244 -2.94 -20.09 -20.06
N VAL A 245 -3.73 -19.09 -19.70
CA VAL A 245 -4.29 -18.12 -20.65
C VAL A 245 -3.49 -16.82 -20.57
N THR A 246 -2.90 -16.39 -21.68
CA THR A 246 -2.30 -15.08 -21.83
C THR A 246 -3.04 -14.29 -22.89
N SER A 247 -3.26 -13.00 -22.65
CA SER A 247 -3.85 -12.07 -23.62
C SER A 247 -2.85 -10.96 -23.94
N PRO A 248 -1.85 -11.18 -24.82
CA PRO A 248 -0.89 -10.14 -25.18
C PRO A 248 -1.62 -8.96 -25.86
N GLY A 249 -1.16 -7.75 -25.56
CA GLY A 249 -1.70 -6.53 -26.12
C GLY A 249 -1.64 -5.34 -25.18
N MET A 250 -2.08 -4.20 -25.66
CA MET A 250 -2.18 -2.99 -24.83
C MET A 250 -3.48 -3.01 -24.03
N PRO A 251 -3.46 -2.67 -22.73
CA PRO A 251 -4.69 -2.48 -21.97
C PRO A 251 -5.47 -1.27 -22.47
N HIS A 252 -6.75 -1.21 -22.16
CA HIS A 252 -7.57 -0.04 -22.45
C HIS A 252 -7.06 1.19 -21.71
N LEU A 253 -6.71 2.26 -22.42
CA LEU A 253 -6.16 3.50 -21.84
C LEU A 253 -7.19 4.66 -21.80
N SER A 254 -8.37 4.47 -22.40
CA SER A 254 -9.39 5.51 -22.47
C SER A 254 -10.14 5.65 -21.15
N PRO A 255 -10.17 6.84 -20.53
CA PRO A 255 -11.02 7.10 -19.37
C PRO A 255 -12.51 6.84 -19.64
N ALA A 256 -12.98 7.10 -20.86
CA ALA A 256 -14.36 6.86 -21.27
C ALA A 256 -14.72 5.37 -21.27
N TYR A 257 -13.77 4.48 -21.57
CA TYR A 257 -13.98 3.05 -21.40
C TYR A 257 -14.13 2.67 -19.93
N TRP A 258 -13.20 3.15 -19.09
CA TRP A 258 -13.19 2.79 -17.68
C TRP A 258 -14.38 3.33 -16.90
N TRP A 259 -14.80 4.57 -17.19
CA TRP A 259 -15.92 5.23 -16.50
C TRP A 259 -17.20 5.23 -17.36
N GLY A 260 -17.34 4.21 -18.21
CA GLY A 260 -18.59 3.94 -18.93
C GLY A 260 -19.65 3.29 -18.04
N GLU A 261 -20.91 3.38 -18.44
CA GLU A 261 -22.03 2.72 -17.74
C GLU A 261 -22.11 1.21 -18.04
N THR A 262 -21.54 0.77 -19.16
CA THR A 262 -21.57 -0.62 -19.63
C THR A 262 -20.18 -1.22 -19.85
N THR A 263 -19.13 -0.44 -19.67
CA THR A 263 -17.73 -0.84 -19.86
C THR A 263 -16.90 -0.49 -18.64
N GLY A 264 -15.74 -1.09 -18.50
CA GLY A 264 -14.84 -0.85 -17.38
C GLY A 264 -15.52 -1.08 -16.04
N TRP A 265 -15.63 -0.05 -15.23
CA TRP A 265 -16.24 -0.11 -13.89
C TRP A 265 -17.78 -0.24 -13.91
N GLN A 266 -18.43 0.03 -15.03
CA GLN A 266 -19.89 -0.04 -15.21
C GLN A 266 -20.68 0.83 -14.22
N MET A 267 -20.07 1.92 -13.75
CA MET A 267 -20.66 2.83 -12.75
C MET A 267 -20.90 4.24 -13.30
N GLY A 268 -20.41 4.53 -14.49
CA GLY A 268 -20.40 5.89 -15.03
C GLY A 268 -19.47 6.84 -14.28
N TRP A 269 -19.64 8.15 -14.48
CA TRP A 269 -18.92 9.18 -13.77
C TRP A 269 -19.53 9.44 -12.39
N PRO A 270 -18.70 9.73 -11.35
CA PRO A 270 -19.21 9.91 -10.00
C PRO A 270 -20.09 11.15 -9.86
N GLN A 271 -21.17 11.03 -9.09
CA GLN A 271 -22.05 12.10 -8.67
C GLN A 271 -21.67 12.59 -7.27
N LEU A 272 -22.26 13.70 -6.80
CA LEU A 272 -21.95 14.31 -5.50
C LEU A 272 -22.09 13.33 -4.32
N HIS A 273 -23.15 12.51 -4.32
CA HIS A 273 -23.37 11.55 -3.25
C HIS A 273 -22.23 10.51 -3.14
N HIS A 274 -21.63 10.11 -4.26
CA HIS A 274 -20.47 9.22 -4.27
C HIS A 274 -19.25 9.83 -3.54
N PHE A 275 -19.01 11.14 -3.69
CA PHE A 275 -17.96 11.84 -2.96
C PHE A 275 -18.25 11.89 -1.45
N ILE A 276 -19.52 12.16 -1.08
CA ILE A 276 -19.93 12.17 0.33
C ILE A 276 -19.72 10.78 0.96
N SER A 277 -20.18 9.71 0.30
CA SER A 277 -20.03 8.33 0.77
C SER A 277 -18.57 7.88 0.86
N SER A 278 -17.71 8.34 -0.05
CA SER A 278 -16.29 7.97 -0.09
C SER A 278 -15.42 8.78 0.89
N ALA A 279 -15.86 9.97 1.33
CA ALA A 279 -15.04 10.90 2.10
C ALA A 279 -14.51 10.32 3.44
N PRO A 280 -15.28 9.59 4.26
CA PRO A 280 -14.78 9.01 5.50
C PRO A 280 -13.62 8.04 5.26
N PHE A 281 -13.71 7.23 4.23
CA PHE A 281 -12.68 6.25 3.87
C PHE A 281 -11.43 6.90 3.28
N ALA A 282 -11.60 7.99 2.51
CA ALA A 282 -10.49 8.77 1.98
C ALA A 282 -9.68 9.43 3.10
N VAL A 283 -10.35 9.98 4.11
CA VAL A 283 -9.68 10.55 5.31
C VAL A 283 -8.91 9.46 6.06
N LEU A 284 -9.52 8.30 6.28
CA LEU A 284 -8.86 7.17 6.94
C LEU A 284 -7.64 6.68 6.13
N ALA A 285 -7.76 6.52 4.81
CA ALA A 285 -6.67 6.11 3.95
C ALA A 285 -5.46 7.05 4.08
N VAL A 286 -5.69 8.36 4.01
CA VAL A 286 -4.62 9.36 4.13
C VAL A 286 -4.08 9.44 5.56
N ALA A 287 -4.89 9.19 6.58
CA ALA A 287 -4.43 9.11 7.96
C ALA A 287 -3.38 8.01 8.17
N MET A 288 -3.48 6.91 7.41
CA MET A 288 -2.50 5.82 7.45
C MET A 288 -1.24 6.06 6.61
N TRP A 289 -1.19 7.09 5.76
CA TRP A 289 0.00 7.39 4.93
C TRP A 289 1.21 7.78 5.77
N SER A 290 1.02 8.63 6.79
CA SER A 290 2.14 9.14 7.59
C SER A 290 2.94 8.03 8.26
N PRO A 291 2.35 7.09 9.01
CA PRO A 291 3.09 5.98 9.59
C PRO A 291 3.72 5.06 8.54
N ASP A 292 3.06 4.83 7.40
CA ASP A 292 3.56 3.98 6.32
C ASP A 292 4.82 4.57 5.67
N PHE A 293 4.74 5.79 5.18
CA PHE A 293 5.89 6.45 4.53
C PHE A 293 7.04 6.73 5.50
N MET A 294 6.74 7.16 6.73
CA MET A 294 7.78 7.39 7.74
C MET A 294 8.42 6.08 8.19
N GLY A 295 7.67 5.00 8.30
CA GLY A 295 8.20 3.66 8.61
C GLY A 295 9.24 3.21 7.59
N HIS A 296 9.00 3.39 6.29
CA HIS A 296 9.99 3.07 5.25
C HIS A 296 11.22 3.96 5.32
N ARG A 297 11.06 5.24 5.65
CA ARG A 297 12.22 6.13 5.86
C ARG A 297 13.09 5.65 7.03
N VAL A 298 12.48 5.30 8.15
CA VAL A 298 13.19 4.74 9.31
C VAL A 298 13.88 3.43 8.94
N PHE A 299 13.22 2.56 8.16
CA PHE A 299 13.82 1.32 7.71
C PHE A 299 15.08 1.54 6.85
N GLN A 300 15.08 2.54 5.97
CA GLN A 300 16.30 2.93 5.27
C GLN A 300 17.40 3.42 6.24
N GLU A 301 17.05 4.25 7.21
CA GLU A 301 18.01 4.79 8.18
C GLU A 301 18.68 3.69 9.03
N LEU A 302 17.93 2.62 9.32
CA LEU A 302 18.47 1.46 10.06
C LEU A 302 19.41 0.60 9.22
N ASN A 303 19.18 0.50 7.92
CA ASN A 303 19.92 -0.42 7.04
C ASN A 303 21.05 0.26 6.25
N TYR A 304 20.99 1.58 6.05
CA TYR A 304 22.02 2.31 5.30
C TYR A 304 23.13 2.83 6.23
N PRO A 305 24.35 3.00 5.70
CA PRO A 305 25.42 3.67 6.43
C PRO A 305 25.00 5.07 6.89
N LYS A 306 25.37 5.49 8.10
CA LYS A 306 25.00 6.79 8.68
C LYS A 306 25.33 8.00 7.79
N LYS A 307 26.36 7.89 6.94
CA LYS A 307 26.78 8.94 6.00
C LYS A 307 25.95 9.00 4.72
N ALA A 308 25.13 8.00 4.43
CA ALA A 308 24.34 7.89 3.20
C ALA A 308 23.02 8.71 3.23
N THR A 309 23.06 9.93 3.80
CA THR A 309 21.87 10.78 3.99
C THR A 309 21.27 11.31 2.68
N LYS A 310 22.07 11.39 1.62
CA LYS A 310 21.63 11.94 0.33
C LYS A 310 20.75 11.00 -0.49
N VAL A 311 20.81 9.70 -0.22
CA VAL A 311 19.99 8.68 -0.90
C VAL A 311 18.70 8.32 -0.14
N LEU A 312 18.55 8.84 1.07
CA LEU A 312 17.38 8.57 1.88
C LEU A 312 16.11 9.18 1.26
N MET A 313 15.02 8.46 1.37
CA MET A 313 13.70 8.87 0.92
C MET A 313 13.26 10.20 1.53
N ASN A 314 12.64 11.05 0.75
CA ASN A 314 11.95 12.26 1.22
C ASN A 314 10.46 11.94 1.38
N VAL A 315 9.95 12.03 2.60
CA VAL A 315 8.57 11.65 2.94
C VAL A 315 7.55 12.58 2.28
N ASP A 316 7.76 13.90 2.36
CA ASP A 316 6.81 14.88 1.80
C ASP A 316 6.73 14.77 0.26
N ASP A 317 7.87 14.61 -0.42
CA ASP A 317 7.90 14.38 -1.87
C ASP A 317 7.18 13.08 -2.23
N THR A 318 7.39 12.03 -1.44
CA THR A 318 6.73 10.73 -1.65
C THR A 318 5.22 10.85 -1.51
N MET A 319 4.73 11.54 -0.47
CA MET A 319 3.30 11.81 -0.29
C MET A 319 2.73 12.63 -1.45
N GLY A 320 3.44 13.67 -1.90
CA GLY A 320 3.03 14.51 -3.03
C GLY A 320 2.91 13.72 -4.34
N ILE A 321 3.91 12.90 -4.66
CA ILE A 321 3.89 12.05 -5.85
C ILE A 321 2.81 10.97 -5.73
N ALA A 322 2.61 10.38 -4.55
CA ALA A 322 1.54 9.44 -4.31
C ALA A 322 0.15 10.06 -4.53
N ALA A 323 -0.06 11.31 -4.08
CA ALA A 323 -1.29 12.05 -4.30
C ALA A 323 -1.53 12.36 -5.79
N VAL A 324 -0.51 12.82 -6.50
CA VAL A 324 -0.60 13.07 -7.96
C VAL A 324 -0.86 11.76 -8.71
N ARG A 325 -0.16 10.69 -8.35
CA ARG A 325 -0.40 9.35 -8.92
C ARG A 325 -1.84 8.89 -8.66
N GLN A 326 -2.36 9.11 -7.46
CA GLN A 326 -3.75 8.76 -7.14
C GLN A 326 -4.73 9.50 -8.03
N ALA A 327 -4.58 10.84 -8.18
CA ALA A 327 -5.45 11.64 -9.02
C ALA A 327 -5.41 11.18 -10.48
N VAL A 328 -4.22 11.12 -11.06
CA VAL A 328 -4.02 10.76 -12.48
C VAL A 328 -4.48 9.32 -12.75
N GLY A 329 -4.06 8.36 -11.91
CA GLY A 329 -4.43 6.96 -12.07
C GLY A 329 -5.94 6.75 -12.00
N SER A 330 -6.62 7.39 -11.03
CA SER A 330 -8.07 7.29 -10.89
C SER A 330 -8.81 7.91 -12.07
N VAL A 331 -8.45 9.12 -12.51
CA VAL A 331 -9.09 9.76 -13.68
C VAL A 331 -8.94 8.91 -14.93
N LEU A 332 -7.77 8.31 -15.13
CA LEU A 332 -7.50 7.45 -16.28
C LEU A 332 -8.18 6.08 -16.22
N GLY A 333 -8.73 5.67 -15.09
CA GLY A 333 -9.52 4.43 -14.98
C GLY A 333 -9.08 3.46 -13.88
N GLY A 334 -8.04 3.78 -13.11
CA GLY A 334 -7.56 2.92 -12.03
C GLY A 334 -8.36 3.02 -10.75
N GLY A 335 -8.72 1.88 -10.16
CA GLY A 335 -9.35 1.82 -8.82
C GLY A 335 -8.35 1.65 -7.67
N ASN A 336 -7.08 1.59 -7.97
CA ASN A 336 -6.05 1.33 -6.97
C ASN A 336 -5.86 2.52 -6.02
N LEU A 337 -5.92 2.26 -4.72
CA LEU A 337 -5.61 3.24 -3.69
C LEU A 337 -4.10 3.29 -3.47
N THR A 338 -3.53 4.47 -3.55
CA THR A 338 -2.08 4.67 -3.47
C THR A 338 -1.58 4.67 -2.02
N SER A 339 -0.44 4.04 -1.80
CA SER A 339 0.38 4.10 -0.60
C SER A 339 1.86 3.93 -0.98
N SER A 340 2.73 3.60 -0.04
CA SER A 340 4.12 3.29 -0.35
C SER A 340 4.28 1.91 -1.03
N TRP A 341 5.40 1.71 -1.73
CA TRP A 341 5.71 0.43 -2.36
C TRP A 341 6.64 -0.39 -1.45
N GLY A 342 6.08 -0.93 -0.36
CA GLY A 342 6.84 -1.66 0.65
C GLY A 342 7.60 -2.87 0.11
N THR A 343 7.02 -3.61 -0.84
CA THR A 343 7.67 -4.76 -1.49
C THR A 343 8.93 -4.39 -2.29
N TYR A 344 9.09 -3.12 -2.66
CA TYR A 344 10.33 -2.60 -3.21
C TYR A 344 11.26 -2.07 -2.10
N MET A 345 10.74 -1.26 -1.19
CA MET A 345 11.54 -0.50 -0.23
C MET A 345 12.29 -1.40 0.77
N ILE A 346 11.64 -2.44 1.27
CA ILE A 346 12.26 -3.34 2.23
C ILE A 346 13.41 -4.13 1.62
N PRO A 347 13.25 -4.85 0.49
CA PRO A 347 14.37 -5.53 -0.16
C PRO A 347 15.47 -4.57 -0.62
N ALA A 348 15.15 -3.39 -1.12
CA ALA A 348 16.14 -2.40 -1.54
C ALA A 348 16.99 -1.90 -0.38
N ALA A 349 16.37 -1.63 0.78
CA ALA A 349 17.09 -1.19 1.96
C ALA A 349 18.02 -2.28 2.51
N ILE A 350 17.56 -3.54 2.55
CA ILE A 350 18.39 -4.71 2.95
C ILE A 350 19.57 -4.89 2.00
N ALA A 351 19.33 -4.80 0.70
CA ALA A 351 20.37 -4.89 -0.32
C ALA A 351 21.25 -3.63 -0.39
N LYS A 352 20.98 -2.60 0.42
CA LYS A 352 21.65 -1.29 0.42
C LYS A 352 21.67 -0.65 -0.97
N ARG A 353 20.53 -0.75 -1.68
CA ARG A 353 20.36 -0.18 -3.01
C ARG A 353 19.43 1.03 -2.98
N PRO A 354 19.82 2.17 -3.55
CA PRO A 354 18.96 3.35 -3.65
C PRO A 354 17.88 3.17 -4.73
N ILE A 355 16.91 4.08 -4.74
CA ILE A 355 15.70 3.96 -5.55
C ILE A 355 15.93 3.91 -7.06
N PRO A 356 16.79 4.76 -7.71
CA PRO A 356 16.64 5.05 -9.14
C PRO A 356 16.79 3.82 -10.06
N ALA A 357 17.80 2.99 -9.84
CA ALA A 357 18.04 1.83 -10.68
C ALA A 357 16.93 0.77 -10.54
N GLY A 358 16.57 0.45 -9.29
CA GLY A 358 15.51 -0.50 -9.02
C GLY A 358 14.13 0.01 -9.46
N ALA A 359 13.87 1.32 -9.41
CA ALA A 359 12.64 1.90 -9.95
C ALA A 359 12.52 1.68 -11.46
N ILE A 360 13.59 1.95 -12.21
CA ILE A 360 13.57 1.73 -13.66
C ILE A 360 13.37 0.24 -14.00
N LEU A 361 14.10 -0.66 -13.33
CA LEU A 361 13.93 -2.10 -13.52
C LEU A 361 12.51 -2.55 -13.18
N THR A 362 11.96 -2.12 -12.04
CA THR A 362 10.58 -2.40 -11.66
C THR A 362 9.60 -1.90 -12.73
N GLY A 363 9.79 -0.67 -13.21
CA GLY A 363 8.94 -0.10 -14.24
C GLY A 363 8.97 -0.90 -15.53
N VAL A 364 10.15 -1.29 -16.01
CA VAL A 364 10.30 -2.12 -17.21
C VAL A 364 9.64 -3.50 -17.03
N MET A 365 9.86 -4.17 -15.89
CA MET A 365 9.21 -5.45 -15.59
C MET A 365 7.69 -5.33 -15.54
N CYS A 366 7.16 -4.24 -14.97
CA CYS A 366 5.72 -3.97 -14.94
C CYS A 366 5.15 -3.75 -16.33
N ILE A 367 5.86 -3.01 -17.22
CA ILE A 367 5.44 -2.79 -18.62
C ILE A 367 5.42 -4.13 -19.36
N VAL A 368 6.46 -4.93 -19.24
CA VAL A 368 6.53 -6.26 -19.86
C VAL A 368 5.37 -7.13 -19.39
N ALA A 369 5.12 -7.20 -18.09
CA ALA A 369 4.01 -7.97 -17.52
C ALA A 369 2.63 -7.46 -18.04
N ALA A 370 2.45 -6.14 -18.13
CA ALA A 370 1.20 -5.56 -18.61
C ALA A 370 0.91 -5.86 -20.10
N ILE A 371 1.94 -5.80 -20.96
CA ILE A 371 1.80 -5.97 -22.43
C ILE A 371 1.79 -7.44 -22.80
N TRP A 372 2.63 -8.27 -22.21
CA TRP A 372 2.67 -9.71 -22.48
C TRP A 372 1.36 -10.39 -22.06
N GLY A 373 0.70 -9.82 -21.06
CA GLY A 373 -0.37 -10.49 -20.35
C GLY A 373 0.22 -11.59 -19.45
N TYR A 374 -0.18 -11.62 -18.23
CA TYR A 374 0.17 -12.70 -17.32
C TYR A 374 -1.02 -13.67 -17.26
N PRO A 375 -0.72 -14.95 -17.02
CA PRO A 375 -1.76 -15.95 -16.90
C PRO A 375 -2.53 -15.65 -15.61
N MET A 376 -3.68 -15.02 -15.76
CA MET A 376 -4.59 -14.74 -14.66
C MET A 376 -5.93 -15.41 -14.94
N ASP A 377 -5.92 -16.72 -14.99
CA ASP A 377 -7.11 -17.43 -14.59
C ASP A 377 -7.23 -17.34 -13.08
N LEU A 378 -8.18 -16.53 -12.60
CA LEU A 378 -8.39 -16.31 -11.15
C LEU A 378 -8.71 -17.61 -10.40
N ALA A 379 -9.17 -18.66 -11.07
CA ALA A 379 -9.42 -19.95 -10.44
C ALA A 379 -8.15 -20.58 -9.86
N VAL A 380 -7.00 -20.47 -10.56
CA VAL A 380 -5.71 -20.99 -10.08
C VAL A 380 -4.96 -19.97 -9.24
N TRP A 381 -5.11 -18.71 -9.57
CA TRP A 381 -4.39 -17.63 -8.90
C TRP A 381 -5.02 -17.24 -7.56
N ASP A 382 -6.25 -17.67 -7.27
CA ASP A 382 -6.89 -17.32 -6.00
C ASP A 382 -6.06 -17.75 -4.78
N PRO A 383 -5.54 -19.00 -4.66
CA PRO A 383 -4.63 -19.37 -3.57
C PRO A 383 -3.37 -18.50 -3.50
N VAL A 384 -2.77 -18.18 -4.66
CA VAL A 384 -1.58 -17.33 -4.76
C VAL A 384 -1.88 -15.93 -4.23
N LEU A 385 -2.97 -15.33 -4.70
CA LEU A 385 -3.42 -14.01 -4.30
C LEU A 385 -3.73 -13.95 -2.81
N ARG A 386 -4.48 -14.92 -2.28
CA ARG A 386 -4.86 -14.95 -0.86
C ARG A 386 -3.65 -15.10 0.05
N VAL A 387 -2.74 -16.02 -0.27
CA VAL A 387 -1.50 -16.19 0.51
C VAL A 387 -0.63 -14.95 0.46
N ALA A 388 -0.46 -14.35 -0.70
CA ALA A 388 0.35 -13.13 -0.82
C ALA A 388 -0.22 -11.97 0.02
N LEU A 389 -1.55 -11.83 0.10
CA LEU A 389 -2.21 -10.85 0.97
C LEU A 389 -2.05 -11.19 2.46
N ILE A 390 -2.21 -12.46 2.82
CA ILE A 390 -2.02 -12.94 4.20
C ILE A 390 -0.61 -12.57 4.68
N VAL A 391 0.43 -13.02 3.98
CA VAL A 391 1.82 -12.87 4.45
C VAL A 391 2.46 -11.52 4.11
N GLY A 392 1.96 -10.83 3.10
CA GLY A 392 2.51 -9.55 2.65
C GLY A 392 1.83 -8.32 3.22
N VAL A 393 0.60 -8.46 3.72
CA VAL A 393 -0.20 -7.33 4.21
C VAL A 393 -0.72 -7.60 5.61
N PHE A 394 -1.61 -8.58 5.78
CA PHE A 394 -2.41 -8.68 6.99
C PHE A 394 -1.63 -9.21 8.20
N MET A 395 -0.75 -10.19 8.02
CA MET A 395 0.17 -10.62 9.09
C MET A 395 1.13 -9.49 9.52
N PRO A 396 1.82 -8.78 8.61
CA PRO A 396 2.64 -7.62 8.97
C PRO A 396 1.85 -6.50 9.68
N LEU A 397 0.61 -6.21 9.26
CA LEU A 397 -0.25 -5.23 9.94
C LEU A 397 -0.55 -5.64 11.38
N LEU A 398 -0.98 -6.90 11.55
CA LEU A 398 -1.28 -7.45 12.87
C LEU A 398 -0.06 -7.40 13.78
N GLU A 399 1.10 -7.83 13.30
CA GLU A 399 2.35 -7.79 14.07
C GLU A 399 2.79 -6.37 14.42
N ALA A 400 2.72 -5.43 13.46
CA ALA A 400 3.05 -4.03 13.70
C ALA A 400 2.11 -3.41 14.74
N GLY A 401 0.81 -3.70 14.65
CA GLY A 401 -0.16 -3.27 15.64
C GLY A 401 0.13 -3.82 17.04
N MET A 402 0.43 -5.11 17.14
CA MET A 402 0.82 -5.74 18.41
C MET A 402 2.12 -5.15 19.00
N GLN A 403 3.08 -4.78 18.14
CA GLN A 403 4.31 -4.14 18.61
C GLN A 403 4.07 -2.74 19.17
N MET A 404 3.15 -1.97 18.58
CA MET A 404 2.78 -0.63 19.04
C MET A 404 1.96 -0.64 20.34
N THR A 405 1.41 -1.78 20.74
CA THR A 405 0.48 -1.91 21.88
C THR A 405 1.04 -2.72 23.05
N ARG A 406 2.36 -2.73 23.22
CA ARG A 406 3.01 -3.54 24.27
C ARG A 406 2.85 -2.96 25.68
N ASP A 407 2.72 -1.66 25.82
CA ASP A 407 2.51 -1.02 27.11
C ASP A 407 1.01 -0.91 27.44
N THR A 408 0.70 -0.75 28.76
CA THR A 408 -0.68 -0.74 29.28
C THR A 408 -1.50 0.43 28.71
N THR A 409 -0.89 1.58 28.48
CA THR A 409 -1.60 2.78 28.00
C THR A 409 -1.96 2.64 26.53
N SER A 410 -1.03 2.20 25.70
CA SER A 410 -1.27 1.94 24.27
C SER A 410 -2.26 0.80 24.06
N SER A 411 -2.22 -0.27 24.89
CA SER A 411 -3.16 -1.38 24.77
C SER A 411 -4.59 -0.99 25.14
N GLN A 412 -4.80 -0.07 26.07
CA GLN A 412 -6.13 0.46 26.39
C GLN A 412 -6.73 1.21 25.20
N SER A 413 -6.00 2.15 24.61
CA SER A 413 -6.45 2.88 23.43
C SER A 413 -6.71 1.93 22.25
N ALA A 414 -5.85 0.94 22.04
CA ALA A 414 -6.01 -0.06 20.99
C ALA A 414 -7.27 -0.90 21.16
N GLY A 415 -7.56 -1.34 22.39
CA GLY A 415 -8.79 -2.10 22.69
C GLY A 415 -10.05 -1.32 22.32
N ILE A 416 -10.07 0.00 22.59
CA ILE A 416 -11.20 0.86 22.25
C ILE A 416 -11.32 1.06 20.74
N VAL A 417 -10.20 1.24 20.00
CA VAL A 417 -10.24 1.28 18.53
C VAL A 417 -10.84 0.00 17.96
N VAL A 418 -10.37 -1.17 18.41
CA VAL A 418 -10.87 -2.47 17.94
C VAL A 418 -12.35 -2.61 18.24
N PHE A 419 -12.78 -2.32 19.47
CA PHE A 419 -14.19 -2.40 19.88
C PHE A 419 -15.07 -1.46 19.05
N ALA A 420 -14.71 -0.17 18.95
CA ALA A 420 -15.50 0.82 18.23
C ALA A 420 -15.51 0.55 16.71
N SER A 421 -14.41 0.04 16.16
CA SER A 421 -14.34 -0.39 14.75
C SER A 421 -15.23 -1.61 14.46
N ALA A 422 -15.29 -2.56 15.38
CA ALA A 422 -16.17 -3.73 15.26
C ALA A 422 -17.65 -3.35 15.46
N PHE A 423 -17.92 -2.38 16.31
CA PHE A 423 -19.30 -1.93 16.59
C PHE A 423 -19.90 -1.12 15.44
N VAL A 424 -19.13 -0.22 14.81
CA VAL A 424 -19.59 0.63 13.72
C VAL A 424 -18.79 0.39 12.44
N ASN A 425 -17.58 0.92 12.37
CA ASN A 425 -16.59 0.74 11.30
C ASN A 425 -15.23 1.36 11.70
N PRO A 426 -14.14 1.08 10.97
CA PRO A 426 -12.81 1.59 11.33
C PRO A 426 -12.66 3.11 11.30
N VAL A 427 -13.45 3.82 10.50
CA VAL A 427 -13.43 5.30 10.47
C VAL A 427 -13.95 5.86 11.81
N PHE A 428 -15.05 5.31 12.30
CA PHE A 428 -15.62 5.64 13.60
C PHE A 428 -14.65 5.27 14.72
N GLY A 429 -14.14 4.05 14.71
CA GLY A 429 -13.19 3.57 15.72
C GLY A 429 -11.93 4.44 15.83
N TRP A 430 -11.32 4.75 14.69
CA TRP A 430 -10.15 5.63 14.63
C TRP A 430 -10.44 7.05 15.12
N SER A 431 -11.48 7.69 14.60
CA SER A 431 -11.75 9.11 14.88
C SER A 431 -12.24 9.35 16.30
N LEU A 432 -13.11 8.49 16.83
CA LEU A 432 -13.57 8.54 18.21
C LEU A 432 -12.41 8.33 19.19
N THR A 433 -11.62 7.26 18.96
CA THR A 433 -10.54 6.93 19.88
C THR A 433 -9.44 7.98 19.85
N MET A 434 -9.13 8.55 18.68
CA MET A 434 -8.21 9.69 18.57
C MET A 434 -8.69 10.88 19.43
N LEU A 435 -9.98 11.19 19.43
CA LEU A 435 -10.54 12.25 20.27
C LEU A 435 -10.40 11.92 21.75
N LEU A 436 -10.83 10.73 22.19
CA LEU A 436 -10.79 10.32 23.60
C LEU A 436 -9.35 10.24 24.14
N ASP A 437 -8.41 9.76 23.35
CA ASP A 437 -7.01 9.64 23.70
C ASP A 437 -6.33 11.03 23.84
N ASN A 438 -6.60 11.95 22.90
CA ASN A 438 -6.07 13.31 22.99
C ASN A 438 -6.70 14.14 24.13
N LEU A 439 -7.90 13.80 24.56
CA LEU A 439 -8.51 14.36 25.77
C LEU A 439 -7.89 13.81 27.06
N GLY A 440 -7.13 12.71 26.99
CA GLY A 440 -6.59 12.00 28.16
C GLY A 440 -7.65 11.20 28.91
N LEU A 441 -8.78 10.86 28.28
CA LEU A 441 -9.84 10.04 28.88
C LEU A 441 -9.50 8.54 28.83
N ILE A 442 -8.65 8.16 27.91
CA ILE A 442 -8.13 6.80 27.72
C ILE A 442 -6.61 6.87 27.48
N GLY A 443 -5.91 5.75 27.58
CA GLY A 443 -4.49 5.68 27.32
C GLY A 443 -3.66 6.53 28.28
N ASP A 444 -2.78 7.38 27.75
CA ASP A 444 -1.93 8.25 28.55
C ASP A 444 -2.67 9.52 29.01
N LYS A 445 -3.01 9.57 30.30
CA LYS A 445 -3.70 10.72 30.92
C LYS A 445 -2.91 12.03 30.83
N GLU A 446 -1.57 11.95 30.81
CA GLU A 446 -0.73 13.15 30.72
C GLU A 446 -0.74 13.76 29.31
N ARG A 447 -1.05 12.96 28.30
CA ARG A 447 -1.18 13.41 26.92
C ARG A 447 -2.17 14.59 26.80
N GLY A 448 -3.32 14.50 27.47
CA GLY A 448 -4.31 15.58 27.49
C GLY A 448 -3.80 16.88 28.13
N LYS A 449 -2.78 16.82 28.99
CA LYS A 449 -2.19 18.01 29.63
C LYS A 449 -1.07 18.64 28.77
N THR A 450 -0.34 17.84 28.00
CA THR A 450 0.82 18.30 27.22
C THR A 450 0.46 18.88 25.86
N LEU A 451 -0.68 18.47 25.30
CA LEU A 451 -1.14 18.93 23.98
C LEU A 451 -1.70 20.36 24.04
N ARG A 452 -1.45 21.13 22.98
CA ARG A 452 -2.11 22.44 22.79
C ARG A 452 -3.62 22.26 22.67
N ARG A 453 -4.39 23.28 23.05
CA ARG A 453 -5.87 23.27 22.96
C ARG A 453 -6.39 22.80 21.59
N THR A 454 -5.78 23.28 20.51
CA THR A 454 -6.14 22.89 19.15
C THR A 454 -5.94 21.40 18.86
N ASP A 455 -4.84 20.84 19.33
CA ASP A 455 -4.44 19.45 19.08
C ASP A 455 -5.10 18.49 20.09
N ARG A 456 -5.48 19.01 21.25
CA ARG A 456 -6.16 18.25 22.31
C ARG A 456 -7.61 17.92 21.97
N TRP A 457 -8.40 18.90 21.55
CA TRP A 457 -9.83 18.66 21.32
C TRP A 457 -10.40 19.32 20.05
N VAL A 458 -9.88 20.45 19.56
CA VAL A 458 -10.47 21.13 18.39
C VAL A 458 -10.32 20.28 17.13
N ILE A 459 -9.09 19.91 16.77
CA ILE A 459 -8.85 19.11 15.56
C ILE A 459 -9.48 17.71 15.68
N PRO A 460 -9.22 16.92 16.75
CA PRO A 460 -9.85 15.62 16.87
C PRO A 460 -11.37 15.68 16.98
N GLY A 461 -11.92 16.67 17.72
CA GLY A 461 -13.35 16.86 17.89
C GLY A 461 -14.07 17.24 16.60
N VAL A 462 -13.51 18.19 15.84
CA VAL A 462 -14.06 18.58 14.53
C VAL A 462 -13.97 17.39 13.56
N THR A 463 -12.83 16.70 13.51
CA THR A 463 -12.67 15.51 12.67
C THR A 463 -13.73 14.45 13.00
N PHE A 464 -13.88 14.10 14.28
CA PHE A 464 -14.88 13.12 14.71
C PHE A 464 -16.30 13.55 14.36
N LEU A 465 -16.69 14.79 14.69
CA LEU A 465 -18.06 15.28 14.44
C LEU A 465 -18.40 15.37 12.95
N VAL A 466 -17.47 15.82 12.12
CA VAL A 466 -17.65 15.86 10.65
C VAL A 466 -17.80 14.45 10.08
N LEU A 467 -16.92 13.53 10.47
CA LEU A 467 -17.01 12.14 10.01
C LEU A 467 -18.29 11.45 10.51
N LEU A 468 -18.69 11.70 11.77
CA LEU A 468 -19.92 11.18 12.34
C LEU A 468 -21.15 11.70 11.56
N ALA A 469 -21.20 13.00 11.28
CA ALA A 469 -22.27 13.60 10.48
C ALA A 469 -22.35 12.99 9.08
N ILE A 470 -21.21 12.82 8.39
CA ILE A 470 -21.20 12.18 7.07
C ILE A 470 -21.66 10.73 7.17
N MET A 471 -21.16 9.95 8.14
CA MET A 471 -21.56 8.55 8.33
C MET A 471 -23.06 8.42 8.64
N ALA A 472 -23.63 9.34 9.43
CA ALA A 472 -25.07 9.39 9.67
C ALA A 472 -25.84 9.68 8.39
N THR A 473 -25.37 10.65 7.57
CA THR A 473 -26.01 11.04 6.32
C THR A 473 -26.08 9.89 5.31
N VAL A 474 -25.04 9.06 5.24
CA VAL A 474 -24.96 7.93 4.29
C VAL A 474 -25.36 6.58 4.90
N GLY A 475 -25.96 6.55 6.11
CA GLY A 475 -26.49 5.34 6.72
C GLY A 475 -25.43 4.33 7.21
N MET A 476 -24.21 4.79 7.50
CA MET A 476 -23.13 3.92 8.02
C MET A 476 -23.22 3.67 9.54
N LEU A 477 -24.14 4.32 10.22
CA LEU A 477 -24.31 4.16 11.68
C LEU A 477 -25.39 3.10 11.97
N PRO A 478 -25.11 2.13 12.86
CA PRO A 478 -26.07 1.08 13.20
C PRO A 478 -27.40 1.64 13.71
N GLY A 479 -28.52 1.23 13.12
CA GLY A 479 -29.86 1.64 13.52
C GLY A 479 -30.26 3.05 13.10
N ILE A 480 -29.41 3.79 12.40
CA ILE A 480 -29.71 5.14 11.88
C ILE A 480 -29.84 5.06 10.36
N PRO A 481 -31.05 5.27 9.82
CA PRO A 481 -31.25 5.28 8.37
C PRO A 481 -30.51 6.46 7.73
N GLY A 482 -29.91 6.25 6.57
CA GLY A 482 -29.26 7.31 5.80
C GLY A 482 -30.28 8.31 5.26
N LEU A 483 -29.83 9.57 5.13
CA LEU A 483 -30.61 10.63 4.50
C LEU A 483 -30.49 10.63 2.97
N ILE A 484 -29.43 10.01 2.46
CA ILE A 484 -29.16 9.84 1.02
C ILE A 484 -29.50 8.39 0.66
N ALA A 485 -30.44 8.21 -0.26
CA ALA A 485 -30.74 6.91 -0.84
C ALA A 485 -29.58 6.53 -1.81
N HIS A 486 -29.16 5.29 -1.74
CA HIS A 486 -28.14 4.71 -2.61
C HIS A 486 -28.77 3.89 -3.73
#